data_0bf87ca7813796a62454200319f4b8b6
#
_entry.id   0bf87ca7813796a62454200319f4b8b6
#
_cell.length_a   1.000
_cell.length_b   1.000
_cell.length_c   1.000
_cell.angle_alpha   90.00
_cell.angle_beta   90.00
_cell.angle_gamma   90.00
#
_symmetry.space_group_name_H-M   'P 1'
#
loop_
_entity.id
_entity.type
_entity.pdbx_description
1 polymer ?
#
loop_
_entity_poly.entity_id
_entity_poly.type
_entity_poly.pdbx_seq_one_letter_code
_entity_poly.pdbx_strand_id
1 'polypeptide(L)'
;MLSAFISSLRTPDLRRKILFTLGVVILYRIGASIPSPGVNYPNVQQCIAEVSGGESGQIYSLINLFSGGALLQLSVFAVGIMPYITASIIVQLLGVVIPRFEQLKKEGQAGQAKLTQYTRYLTIALALLQATSIVALAANGGLLQGCSLDIIEGQGDGLNLTTLAVMVIVMTSGAALVMWMGELATERGVGNGMSLLIFASIASAIPGEGKSILDSRGGMVFTMVCVAALVIIIGVVFVEQGQRRIPVQYAKRMVGRRMYGGTSTYLPLKVNQAGVIPVIFASSLIYIPHLITQLISSGSTSGGTGWWQTFVAEYLTDPSSPVYIAIYFGLIIFFTYFYVSITFNPDDRADEMKKYGGFIPGIRPGKPTADYLRFVLSRITLPGSIYLGVIAVLPNMFLQIGNTGAVQNLPFGGTAVLIMVGVGLDTVKQIESQLMQRNYEGFLK
;
A
#
# COMPACT_ATOMS: atom_id res chain seq x y z
N MET A 1 18.44 1.26 -16.64
CA MET A 1 18.08 1.27 -15.20
C MET A 1 19.31 1.18 -14.28
N LEU A 2 20.15 0.16 -14.34
CA LEU A 2 21.36 0.05 -13.49
C LEU A 2 22.35 1.22 -13.69
N SER A 3 22.58 1.63 -14.92
CA SER A 3 23.42 2.80 -15.24
C SER A 3 22.86 4.11 -14.67
N ALA A 4 21.54 4.30 -14.72
CA ALA A 4 20.88 5.47 -14.13
C ALA A 4 21.01 5.48 -12.60
N PHE A 5 20.89 4.32 -11.95
CA PHE A 5 21.07 4.20 -10.50
C PHE A 5 22.51 4.52 -10.07
N ILE A 6 23.51 4.00 -10.79
CA ILE A 6 24.93 4.31 -10.52
C ILE A 6 25.21 5.81 -10.74
N SER A 7 24.65 6.41 -11.79
CA SER A 7 24.78 7.84 -12.07
C SER A 7 24.11 8.71 -11.00
N SER A 8 22.98 8.23 -10.42
CA SER A 8 22.28 8.95 -9.35
C SER A 8 23.11 9.03 -8.06
N LEU A 9 23.88 8.00 -7.74
CA LEU A 9 24.77 8.00 -6.57
C LEU A 9 25.98 8.92 -6.74
N ARG A 10 26.37 9.25 -7.98
CA ARG A 10 27.45 10.21 -8.26
C ARG A 10 27.00 11.66 -8.12
N THR A 11 25.70 11.93 -8.22
CA THR A 11 25.14 13.28 -8.10
C THR A 11 24.91 13.64 -6.63
N PRO A 12 25.56 14.68 -6.05
CA PRO A 12 25.59 14.91 -4.61
C PRO A 12 24.20 15.13 -3.98
N ASP A 13 23.30 15.85 -4.67
CA ASP A 13 21.96 16.12 -4.12
C ASP A 13 21.05 14.90 -4.18
N LEU A 14 21.12 14.11 -5.25
CA LEU A 14 20.34 12.91 -5.39
C LEU A 14 20.83 11.83 -4.41
N ARG A 15 22.16 11.76 -4.22
CA ARG A 15 22.77 10.91 -3.20
C ARG A 15 22.27 11.26 -1.79
N ARG A 16 22.18 12.56 -1.44
CA ARG A 16 21.64 12.99 -0.13
C ARG A 16 20.20 12.53 0.06
N LYS A 17 19.35 12.67 -0.96
CA LYS A 17 17.95 12.23 -0.92
C LYS A 17 17.84 10.71 -0.77
N ILE A 18 18.63 9.94 -1.52
CA ILE A 18 18.65 8.48 -1.43
C ILE A 18 19.13 8.02 -0.05
N LEU A 19 20.23 8.59 0.45
CA LEU A 19 20.76 8.26 1.78
C LEU A 19 19.77 8.64 2.89
N PHE A 20 19.07 9.76 2.75
CA PHE A 20 18.01 10.14 3.67
C PHE A 20 16.87 9.13 3.70
N THR A 21 16.40 8.71 2.52
CA THR A 21 15.34 7.69 2.40
C THR A 21 15.76 6.36 3.02
N LEU A 22 17.00 5.91 2.74
CA LEU A 22 17.56 4.71 3.37
C LEU A 22 17.66 4.86 4.89
N GLY A 23 18.07 6.02 5.40
CA GLY A 23 18.10 6.32 6.83
C GLY A 23 16.72 6.19 7.49
N VAL A 24 15.68 6.71 6.84
CA VAL A 24 14.30 6.58 7.32
C VAL A 24 13.86 5.11 7.36
N VAL A 25 14.17 4.34 6.32
CA VAL A 25 13.84 2.89 6.27
C VAL A 25 14.56 2.12 7.38
N ILE A 26 15.84 2.43 7.64
CA ILE A 26 16.60 1.80 8.74
C ILE A 26 15.99 2.15 10.10
N LEU A 27 15.64 3.41 10.34
CA LEU A 27 14.98 3.83 11.58
C LEU A 27 13.63 3.14 11.76
N TYR A 28 12.86 3.01 10.70
CA TYR A 28 11.60 2.27 10.70
C TYR A 28 11.82 0.80 11.11
N ARG A 29 12.83 0.14 10.55
CA ARG A 29 13.17 -1.25 10.89
C ARG A 29 13.61 -1.42 12.35
N ILE A 30 14.42 -0.52 12.87
CA ILE A 30 14.81 -0.52 14.27
C ILE A 30 13.57 -0.41 15.17
N GLY A 31 12.68 0.54 14.92
CA GLY A 31 11.47 0.72 15.70
C GLY A 31 10.48 -0.45 15.60
N ALA A 32 10.46 -1.16 14.46
CA ALA A 32 9.66 -2.36 14.27
C ALA A 32 10.16 -3.57 15.06
N SER A 33 11.42 -3.59 15.48
CA SER A 33 12.03 -4.66 16.29
C SER A 33 12.03 -4.38 17.80
N ILE A 34 11.67 -3.16 18.22
CA ILE A 34 11.63 -2.80 19.65
C ILE A 34 10.27 -3.21 20.23
N PRO A 35 10.18 -4.14 21.19
CA PRO A 35 8.91 -4.52 21.81
C PRO A 35 8.31 -3.36 22.61
N SER A 36 6.98 -3.31 22.68
CA SER A 36 6.27 -2.33 23.52
C SER A 36 6.50 -2.62 25.02
N PRO A 37 6.52 -1.61 25.87
CA PRO A 37 6.62 -1.81 27.32
C PRO A 37 5.48 -2.70 27.83
N GLY A 38 5.78 -3.64 28.73
CA GLY A 38 4.81 -4.60 29.29
C GLY A 38 4.64 -5.88 28.47
N VAL A 39 5.41 -6.07 27.39
CA VAL A 39 5.42 -7.31 26.60
C VAL A 39 6.53 -8.24 27.08
N ASN A 40 6.17 -9.49 27.38
CA ASN A 40 7.14 -10.53 27.66
C ASN A 40 7.71 -11.10 26.35
N TYR A 41 8.79 -10.47 25.86
CA TYR A 41 9.40 -10.79 24.57
C TYR A 41 9.85 -12.26 24.41
N PRO A 42 10.48 -12.92 25.41
CA PRO A 42 10.82 -14.34 25.35
C PRO A 42 9.59 -15.23 25.09
N ASN A 43 8.49 -14.98 25.81
CA ASN A 43 7.26 -15.76 25.66
C ASN A 43 6.63 -15.54 24.28
N VAL A 44 6.64 -14.29 23.77
CA VAL A 44 6.16 -13.97 22.42
C VAL A 44 6.93 -14.74 21.35
N GLN A 45 8.26 -14.83 21.47
CA GLN A 45 9.07 -15.59 20.52
C GLN A 45 8.77 -17.10 20.54
N GLN A 46 8.58 -17.67 21.72
CA GLN A 46 8.20 -19.08 21.86
C GLN A 46 6.81 -19.32 21.26
N CYS A 47 5.84 -18.46 21.57
CA CYS A 47 4.48 -18.54 20.98
C CYS A 47 4.49 -18.43 19.46
N ILE A 48 5.27 -17.54 18.86
CA ILE A 48 5.40 -17.41 17.41
C ILE A 48 5.93 -18.71 16.80
N ALA A 49 6.89 -19.36 17.44
CA ALA A 49 7.45 -20.61 16.96
C ALA A 49 6.43 -21.76 17.02
N GLU A 50 5.58 -21.82 18.06
CA GLU A 50 4.52 -22.82 18.22
C GLU A 50 3.32 -22.62 17.26
N VAL A 51 2.88 -21.37 17.08
CA VAL A 51 1.67 -20.99 16.32
C VAL A 51 1.91 -20.93 14.81
N SER A 52 3.14 -20.83 14.35
CA SER A 52 3.46 -20.76 12.92
C SER A 52 2.96 -21.97 12.09
N GLY A 53 2.42 -23.01 12.73
CA GLY A 53 1.82 -24.20 12.10
C GLY A 53 0.29 -24.25 12.10
N GLY A 54 -0.48 -23.27 12.62
CA GLY A 54 -1.93 -23.33 12.82
C GLY A 54 -2.78 -22.55 11.81
N GLU A 55 -4.06 -22.94 11.68
CA GLU A 55 -5.04 -22.33 10.74
C GLU A 55 -5.35 -20.85 11.00
N SER A 56 -5.21 -20.37 12.21
CA SER A 56 -5.50 -18.99 12.60
C SER A 56 -4.44 -17.96 12.12
N GLY A 57 -3.33 -18.44 11.57
CA GLY A 57 -2.18 -17.61 11.17
C GLY A 57 -2.40 -16.73 9.94
N GLN A 58 -3.42 -16.98 9.10
CA GLN A 58 -3.53 -16.38 7.77
C GLN A 58 -3.81 -14.88 7.80
N ILE A 59 -4.74 -14.42 8.64
CA ILE A 59 -5.11 -13.01 8.71
C ILE A 59 -4.01 -12.21 9.41
N TYR A 60 -3.45 -12.79 10.47
CA TYR A 60 -2.33 -12.18 11.18
C TYR A 60 -1.08 -12.10 10.31
N SER A 61 -0.87 -13.04 9.39
CA SER A 61 0.26 -13.00 8.45
C SER A 61 0.14 -11.86 7.45
N LEU A 62 -1.07 -11.54 6.95
CA LEU A 62 -1.29 -10.40 6.07
C LEU A 62 -1.04 -9.08 6.79
N ILE A 63 -1.56 -8.91 8.01
CA ILE A 63 -1.33 -7.70 8.79
C ILE A 63 0.13 -7.58 9.18
N ASN A 64 0.74 -8.70 9.54
CA ASN A 64 2.15 -8.78 9.88
C ASN A 64 3.06 -8.43 8.69
N LEU A 65 2.65 -8.79 7.47
CA LEU A 65 3.34 -8.41 6.24
C LEU A 65 3.39 -6.89 6.07
N PHE A 66 2.27 -6.18 6.28
CA PHE A 66 2.21 -4.72 6.18
C PHE A 66 2.93 -4.00 7.33
N SER A 67 3.02 -4.62 8.50
CA SER A 67 3.79 -4.11 9.64
C SER A 67 5.27 -4.53 9.61
N GLY A 68 5.66 -5.40 8.67
CA GLY A 68 7.03 -5.90 8.55
C GLY A 68 7.51 -6.77 9.71
N GLY A 69 6.62 -7.54 10.30
CA GLY A 69 6.89 -8.41 11.46
C GLY A 69 6.62 -7.76 12.83
N ALA A 70 6.30 -6.47 12.85
CA ALA A 70 6.13 -5.70 14.06
C ALA A 70 4.88 -6.08 14.88
N LEU A 71 3.81 -6.53 14.22
CA LEU A 71 2.54 -6.86 14.88
C LEU A 71 2.67 -8.07 15.79
N LEU A 72 3.22 -9.16 15.30
CA LEU A 72 3.37 -10.39 16.07
C LEU A 72 4.34 -10.24 17.25
N GLN A 73 5.28 -9.30 17.13
CA GLN A 73 6.21 -8.97 18.21
C GLN A 73 5.67 -7.93 19.19
N LEU A 74 4.41 -7.45 18.97
CA LEU A 74 3.82 -6.36 19.77
C LEU A 74 4.79 -5.17 19.93
N SER A 75 5.47 -4.81 18.84
CA SER A 75 6.48 -3.76 18.86
C SER A 75 5.85 -2.36 18.94
N VAL A 76 6.68 -1.34 19.16
CA VAL A 76 6.25 0.07 19.15
C VAL A 76 5.56 0.43 17.82
N PHE A 77 5.99 -0.15 16.69
CA PHE A 77 5.39 0.06 15.38
C PHE A 77 4.43 -1.06 14.96
N ALA A 78 3.84 -1.79 15.92
CA ALA A 78 2.92 -2.90 15.64
C ALA A 78 1.74 -2.52 14.74
N VAL A 79 1.16 -1.35 14.93
CA VAL A 79 0.06 -0.82 14.11
C VAL A 79 0.53 -0.43 12.70
N GLY A 80 1.83 -0.11 12.55
CA GLY A 80 2.46 0.20 11.27
C GLY A 80 1.88 1.42 10.57
N ILE A 81 1.82 1.36 9.23
CA ILE A 81 1.36 2.44 8.36
C ILE A 81 -0.13 2.35 8.00
N MET A 82 -0.81 1.25 8.36
CA MET A 82 -2.19 0.97 7.98
C MET A 82 -3.19 2.07 8.37
N PRO A 83 -3.14 2.67 9.59
CA PRO A 83 -4.06 3.75 9.96
C PRO A 83 -3.96 4.96 9.04
N TYR A 84 -2.75 5.32 8.61
CA TYR A 84 -2.53 6.45 7.70
C TYR A 84 -3.09 6.17 6.31
N ILE A 85 -2.89 4.96 5.79
CA ILE A 85 -3.43 4.58 4.49
C ILE A 85 -4.95 4.65 4.53
N THR A 86 -5.57 4.04 5.54
CA THR A 86 -7.03 4.06 5.71
C THR A 86 -7.56 5.48 5.86
N ALA A 87 -6.91 6.33 6.66
CA ALA A 87 -7.28 7.74 6.81
C ALA A 87 -7.16 8.51 5.50
N SER A 88 -6.09 8.31 4.74
CA SER A 88 -5.88 8.94 3.44
C SER A 88 -6.96 8.55 2.44
N ILE A 89 -7.36 7.28 2.43
CA ILE A 89 -8.47 6.78 1.60
C ILE A 89 -9.77 7.49 1.97
N ILE A 90 -10.11 7.50 3.26
CA ILE A 90 -11.34 8.13 3.75
C ILE A 90 -11.38 9.61 3.38
N VAL A 91 -10.29 10.35 3.57
CA VAL A 91 -10.22 11.77 3.19
C VAL A 91 -10.34 11.97 1.68
N GLN A 92 -9.76 11.09 0.86
CA GLN A 92 -9.90 11.14 -0.60
C GLN A 92 -11.34 10.84 -1.05
N LEU A 93 -12.02 9.87 -0.43
CA LEU A 93 -13.44 9.57 -0.66
C LEU A 93 -14.32 10.75 -0.26
N LEU A 94 -14.09 11.34 0.91
CA LEU A 94 -14.79 12.52 1.37
C LEU A 94 -14.57 13.72 0.44
N GLY A 95 -13.40 13.80 -0.21
CA GLY A 95 -13.08 14.80 -1.22
C GLY A 95 -13.98 14.79 -2.46
N VAL A 96 -14.65 13.66 -2.72
CA VAL A 96 -15.62 13.53 -3.81
C VAL A 96 -17.06 13.81 -3.34
N VAL A 97 -17.38 13.41 -2.11
CA VAL A 97 -18.75 13.48 -1.56
C VAL A 97 -19.03 14.87 -0.96
N ILE A 98 -18.03 15.48 -0.32
CA ILE A 98 -18.21 16.75 0.40
C ILE A 98 -17.70 17.92 -0.45
N PRO A 99 -18.57 18.87 -0.89
CA PRO A 99 -18.17 19.99 -1.76
C PRO A 99 -17.07 20.86 -1.17
N ARG A 100 -17.00 20.97 0.16
CA ARG A 100 -15.96 21.75 0.86
C ARG A 100 -14.57 21.14 0.68
N PHE A 101 -14.45 19.82 0.65
CA PHE A 101 -13.19 19.12 0.41
C PHE A 101 -12.76 19.24 -1.05
N GLU A 102 -13.72 19.23 -1.98
CA GLU A 102 -13.47 19.49 -3.40
C GLU A 102 -12.94 20.92 -3.62
N GLN A 103 -13.53 21.92 -2.95
CA GLN A 103 -13.03 23.29 -2.99
C GLN A 103 -11.59 23.40 -2.47
N LEU A 104 -11.28 22.78 -1.32
CA LEU A 104 -9.92 22.73 -0.79
C LEU A 104 -8.93 22.11 -1.79
N LYS A 105 -9.34 21.06 -2.52
CA LYS A 105 -8.50 20.45 -3.57
C LYS A 105 -8.23 21.44 -4.72
N LYS A 106 -9.17 22.31 -5.06
CA LYS A 106 -9.02 23.35 -6.09
C LYS A 106 -8.19 24.56 -5.62
N GLU A 107 -8.06 24.80 -4.31
CA GLU A 107 -7.20 25.86 -3.73
C GLU A 107 -5.69 25.60 -3.91
N GLY A 108 -5.28 24.45 -4.48
CA GLY A 108 -3.89 24.12 -4.71
C GLY A 108 -3.13 23.75 -3.44
N GLN A 109 -1.89 24.23 -3.28
CA GLN A 109 -1.01 23.80 -2.18
C GLN A 109 -1.56 24.12 -0.78
N ALA A 110 -2.21 25.26 -0.60
CA ALA A 110 -2.79 25.65 0.69
C ALA A 110 -3.94 24.72 1.11
N GLY A 111 -4.81 24.36 0.16
CA GLY A 111 -5.89 23.41 0.40
C GLY A 111 -5.38 21.99 0.65
N GLN A 112 -4.35 21.57 -0.10
CA GLN A 112 -3.71 20.28 0.09
C GLN A 112 -3.08 20.14 1.49
N ALA A 113 -2.45 21.18 2.01
CA ALA A 113 -1.91 21.20 3.38
C ALA A 113 -3.00 20.97 4.42
N LYS A 114 -4.19 21.59 4.26
CA LYS A 114 -5.34 21.36 5.15
C LYS A 114 -5.87 19.92 5.06
N LEU A 115 -5.98 19.37 3.84
CA LEU A 115 -6.39 17.97 3.65
C LEU A 115 -5.42 17.00 4.32
N THR A 116 -4.13 17.22 4.19
CA THR A 116 -3.10 16.43 4.89
C THR A 116 -3.26 16.53 6.41
N GLN A 117 -3.59 17.70 6.94
CA GLN A 117 -3.83 17.87 8.37
C GLN A 117 -5.06 17.07 8.85
N TYR A 118 -6.16 17.06 8.09
CA TYR A 118 -7.32 16.21 8.40
C TYR A 118 -6.96 14.72 8.35
N THR A 119 -6.13 14.31 7.39
CA THR A 119 -5.62 12.94 7.31
C THR A 119 -4.82 12.58 8.56
N ARG A 120 -3.95 13.47 9.07
CA ARG A 120 -3.18 13.23 10.31
C ARG A 120 -4.09 13.03 11.52
N TYR A 121 -5.11 13.88 11.71
CA TYR A 121 -6.05 13.71 12.83
C TYR A 121 -6.82 12.40 12.75
N LEU A 122 -7.30 12.05 11.57
CA LEU A 122 -8.01 10.80 11.36
C LEU A 122 -7.09 9.59 11.55
N THR A 123 -5.83 9.68 11.14
CA THR A 123 -4.80 8.65 11.36
C THR A 123 -4.62 8.36 12.85
N ILE A 124 -4.49 9.39 13.69
CA ILE A 124 -4.30 9.21 15.13
C ILE A 124 -5.54 8.57 15.75
N ALA A 125 -6.75 8.99 15.36
CA ALA A 125 -7.98 8.39 15.84
C ALA A 125 -8.10 6.89 15.46
N LEU A 126 -7.80 6.54 14.20
CA LEU A 126 -7.78 5.15 13.75
C LEU A 126 -6.66 4.33 14.39
N ALA A 127 -5.47 4.93 14.58
CA ALA A 127 -4.36 4.27 15.26
C ALA A 127 -4.71 3.92 16.71
N LEU A 128 -5.41 4.82 17.41
CA LEU A 128 -5.89 4.57 18.78
C LEU A 128 -6.88 3.39 18.81
N LEU A 129 -7.84 3.36 17.88
CA LEU A 129 -8.80 2.26 17.78
C LEU A 129 -8.11 0.93 17.45
N GLN A 130 -7.17 0.92 16.53
CA GLN A 130 -6.43 -0.29 16.15
C GLN A 130 -5.51 -0.75 17.28
N ALA A 131 -4.79 0.16 17.95
CA ALA A 131 -3.94 -0.16 19.08
C ALA A 131 -4.75 -0.76 20.24
N THR A 132 -5.89 -0.18 20.59
CA THR A 132 -6.78 -0.74 21.62
C THR A 132 -7.28 -2.13 21.26
N SER A 133 -7.63 -2.35 20.00
CA SER A 133 -8.08 -3.66 19.51
C SER A 133 -6.95 -4.72 19.61
N ILE A 134 -5.74 -4.39 19.17
CA ILE A 134 -4.59 -5.30 19.20
C ILE A 134 -4.19 -5.62 20.65
N VAL A 135 -4.15 -4.62 21.53
CA VAL A 135 -3.83 -4.82 22.95
C VAL A 135 -4.90 -5.65 23.65
N ALA A 136 -6.19 -5.41 23.36
CA ALA A 136 -7.28 -6.21 23.91
C ALA A 136 -7.23 -7.67 23.45
N LEU A 137 -6.88 -7.93 22.18
CA LEU A 137 -6.66 -9.28 21.65
C LEU A 137 -5.46 -9.98 22.29
N ALA A 138 -4.35 -9.25 22.47
CA ALA A 138 -3.18 -9.78 23.14
C ALA A 138 -3.48 -10.12 24.61
N ALA A 139 -4.24 -9.26 25.31
CA ALA A 139 -4.65 -9.47 26.69
C ALA A 139 -5.56 -10.69 26.88
N ASN A 140 -6.42 -10.99 25.90
CA ASN A 140 -7.34 -12.13 25.95
C ASN A 140 -6.74 -13.41 25.34
N GLY A 141 -5.43 -13.43 24.99
CA GLY A 141 -4.80 -14.59 24.35
C GLY A 141 -5.25 -14.82 22.90
N GLY A 142 -6.08 -13.94 22.33
CA GLY A 142 -6.64 -14.09 21.00
C GLY A 142 -5.65 -13.77 19.87
N LEU A 143 -4.53 -13.12 20.15
CA LEU A 143 -3.54 -12.74 19.14
C LEU A 143 -2.69 -13.94 18.68
N LEU A 144 -2.32 -14.84 19.59
CA LEU A 144 -1.55 -16.04 19.34
C LEU A 144 -2.34 -17.26 19.85
N GLN A 145 -3.41 -17.61 19.13
CA GLN A 145 -4.28 -18.72 19.50
C GLN A 145 -3.49 -20.04 19.49
N GLY A 146 -3.55 -20.78 20.58
CA GLY A 146 -2.83 -22.04 20.77
C GLY A 146 -1.58 -21.92 21.65
N CYS A 147 -1.23 -20.72 22.10
CA CYS A 147 -0.16 -20.53 23.08
C CYS A 147 -0.74 -20.37 24.49
N SER A 148 -0.18 -21.12 25.45
CA SER A 148 -0.56 -21.08 26.86
C SER A 148 0.29 -20.13 27.72
N LEU A 149 1.26 -19.44 27.11
CA LEU A 149 2.19 -18.57 27.82
C LEU A 149 1.63 -17.13 27.90
N ASP A 150 1.89 -16.49 29.04
CA ASP A 150 1.52 -15.09 29.26
C ASP A 150 2.36 -14.17 28.38
N ILE A 151 1.72 -13.49 27.44
CA ILE A 151 2.36 -12.57 26.48
C ILE A 151 2.57 -11.19 27.10
N ILE A 152 1.65 -10.78 28.00
CA ILE A 152 1.71 -9.49 28.70
C ILE A 152 2.10 -9.75 30.16
N GLU A 153 2.99 -8.95 30.68
CA GLU A 153 3.40 -9.01 32.08
C GLU A 153 2.19 -8.78 33.01
N GLY A 154 1.93 -9.73 33.93
CA GLY A 154 0.85 -9.66 34.87
C GLY A 154 -0.48 -10.25 34.40
N GLN A 155 -0.53 -10.99 33.29
CA GLN A 155 -1.76 -11.63 32.78
C GLN A 155 -2.33 -12.66 33.78
N GLY A 156 -1.50 -13.32 34.59
CA GLY A 156 -1.91 -14.30 35.61
C GLY A 156 -2.41 -13.71 36.95
N ASP A 157 -1.98 -12.51 37.34
CA ASP A 157 -2.28 -11.87 38.63
C ASP A 157 -3.36 -10.77 38.57
N GLY A 158 -4.03 -10.62 37.43
CA GLY A 158 -4.99 -9.56 37.15
C GLY A 158 -4.36 -8.49 36.26
N LEU A 159 -4.95 -8.33 35.07
CA LEU A 159 -4.52 -7.37 34.06
C LEU A 159 -4.44 -5.95 34.63
N ASN A 160 -3.24 -5.40 34.73
CA ASN A 160 -3.02 -4.02 35.14
C ASN A 160 -3.49 -3.07 34.03
N LEU A 161 -4.61 -2.38 34.26
CA LEU A 161 -5.17 -1.39 33.34
C LEU A 161 -4.14 -0.32 32.92
N THR A 162 -3.20 0.01 33.82
CA THR A 162 -2.10 0.93 33.56
C THR A 162 -1.13 0.40 32.50
N THR A 163 -0.77 -0.87 32.54
CA THR A 163 0.11 -1.50 31.53
C THR A 163 -0.56 -1.51 30.16
N LEU A 164 -1.86 -1.88 30.09
CA LEU A 164 -2.62 -1.85 28.84
C LEU A 164 -2.73 -0.44 28.27
N ALA A 165 -3.01 0.57 29.13
CA ALA A 165 -3.07 1.97 28.69
C ALA A 165 -1.73 2.48 28.15
N VAL A 166 -0.62 2.13 28.80
CA VAL A 166 0.74 2.48 28.35
C VAL A 166 1.03 1.83 26.99
N MET A 167 0.70 0.55 26.81
CA MET A 167 0.87 -0.14 25.52
C MET A 167 0.10 0.56 24.40
N VAL A 168 -1.17 0.89 24.63
CA VAL A 168 -2.01 1.60 23.64
C VAL A 168 -1.42 2.96 23.27
N ILE A 169 -0.97 3.74 24.26
CA ILE A 169 -0.34 5.04 24.02
C ILE A 169 0.96 4.89 23.23
N VAL A 170 1.81 3.92 23.59
CA VAL A 170 3.09 3.68 22.92
C VAL A 170 2.86 3.24 21.47
N MET A 171 1.96 2.30 21.19
CA MET A 171 1.64 1.86 19.83
C MET A 171 1.02 2.98 18.99
N THR A 172 0.14 3.80 19.59
CA THR A 172 -0.47 4.94 18.90
C THR A 172 0.57 6.01 18.58
N SER A 173 1.46 6.32 19.51
CA SER A 173 2.57 7.25 19.26
C SER A 173 3.57 6.69 18.23
N GLY A 174 3.78 5.37 18.22
CA GLY A 174 4.54 4.67 17.20
C GLY A 174 3.94 4.85 15.80
N ALA A 175 2.64 4.65 15.66
CA ALA A 175 1.95 4.88 14.38
C ALA A 175 2.04 6.35 13.93
N ALA A 176 1.92 7.31 14.85
CA ALA A 176 2.09 8.73 14.56
C ALA A 176 3.52 9.05 14.09
N LEU A 177 4.52 8.40 14.70
CA LEU A 177 5.92 8.56 14.29
C LEU A 177 6.18 7.95 12.91
N VAL A 178 5.62 6.78 12.60
CA VAL A 178 5.70 6.16 11.26
C VAL A 178 5.05 7.06 10.20
N MET A 179 3.88 7.64 10.50
CA MET A 179 3.24 8.63 9.63
C MET A 179 4.17 9.81 9.35
N TRP A 180 4.74 10.41 10.40
CA TRP A 180 5.67 11.54 10.26
C TRP A 180 6.92 11.17 9.45
N MET A 181 7.50 9.98 9.69
CA MET A 181 8.63 9.47 8.91
C MET A 181 8.30 9.31 7.43
N GLY A 182 7.10 8.80 7.10
CA GLY A 182 6.65 8.64 5.72
C GLY A 182 6.44 9.98 5.01
N GLU A 183 5.85 10.97 5.69
CA GLU A 183 5.72 12.33 5.15
C GLU A 183 7.09 12.99 4.94
N LEU A 184 7.99 12.86 5.91
CA LEU A 184 9.35 13.40 5.82
C LEU A 184 10.14 12.75 4.67
N ALA A 185 9.97 11.43 4.46
CA ALA A 185 10.55 10.71 3.33
C ALA A 185 10.00 11.19 1.98
N THR A 186 8.72 11.58 1.93
CA THR A 186 8.10 12.15 0.73
C THR A 186 8.61 13.55 0.43
N GLU A 187 8.80 14.39 1.45
CA GLU A 187 9.25 15.78 1.27
C GLU A 187 10.75 15.88 0.94
N ARG A 188 11.58 15.13 1.64
CA ARG A 188 13.06 15.25 1.58
C ARG A 188 13.76 14.09 0.87
N GLY A 189 13.04 12.99 0.63
CA GLY A 189 13.57 11.78 0.03
C GLY A 189 13.31 11.69 -1.48
N VAL A 190 13.24 10.45 -1.94
CA VAL A 190 12.90 10.06 -3.31
C VAL A 190 11.63 9.24 -3.30
N GLY A 191 10.68 9.55 -4.15
CA GLY A 191 9.46 8.78 -4.26
C GLY A 191 8.39 9.17 -3.23
N ASN A 192 7.35 8.33 -3.17
CA ASN A 192 6.33 8.43 -2.13
C ASN A 192 6.83 7.69 -0.88
N GLY A 193 7.15 8.42 0.20
CA GLY A 193 7.72 7.87 1.42
C GLY A 193 6.83 6.81 2.07
N MET A 194 5.51 6.96 2.01
CA MET A 194 4.57 5.98 2.54
C MET A 194 4.66 4.65 1.78
N SER A 195 4.64 4.71 0.46
CA SER A 195 4.79 3.52 -0.38
C SER A 195 6.14 2.84 -0.18
N LEU A 196 7.21 3.61 0.03
CA LEU A 196 8.54 3.07 0.32
C LEU A 196 8.62 2.37 1.68
N LEU A 197 7.93 2.87 2.71
CA LEU A 197 7.85 2.18 4.00
C LEU A 197 7.10 0.85 3.89
N ILE A 198 6.00 0.79 3.11
CA ILE A 198 5.30 -0.46 2.83
C ILE A 198 6.21 -1.43 2.06
N PHE A 199 6.90 -0.94 1.03
CA PHE A 199 7.88 -1.72 0.30
C PHE A 199 8.96 -2.31 1.23
N ALA A 200 9.49 -1.50 2.13
CA ALA A 200 10.50 -1.93 3.10
C ALA A 200 9.96 -2.98 4.08
N SER A 201 8.70 -2.84 4.52
CA SER A 201 8.03 -3.82 5.36
C SER A 201 7.92 -5.17 4.67
N ILE A 202 7.39 -5.18 3.45
CA ILE A 202 7.20 -6.40 2.65
C ILE A 202 8.55 -7.05 2.32
N ALA A 203 9.51 -6.25 1.82
CA ALA A 203 10.83 -6.76 1.44
C ALA A 203 11.56 -7.41 2.62
N SER A 204 11.36 -6.91 3.83
CA SER A 204 11.99 -7.45 5.02
C SER A 204 11.36 -8.76 5.53
N ALA A 205 10.11 -9.05 5.21
CA ALA A 205 9.43 -10.27 5.57
C ALA A 205 9.87 -11.46 4.69
N ILE A 206 10.22 -11.20 3.42
CA ILE A 206 10.57 -12.22 2.41
C ILE A 206 11.64 -13.21 2.87
N PRO A 207 12.80 -12.80 3.45
CA PRO A 207 13.82 -13.78 3.84
C PRO A 207 13.36 -14.74 4.94
N GLY A 208 12.62 -14.23 5.93
CA GLY A 208 12.09 -15.03 7.05
C GLY A 208 11.09 -16.08 6.58
N GLU A 209 10.15 -15.67 5.77
CA GLU A 209 9.13 -16.55 5.23
C GLU A 209 9.69 -17.53 4.17
N GLY A 210 10.65 -17.09 3.36
CA GLY A 210 11.38 -17.95 2.45
C GLY A 210 12.11 -19.09 3.18
N LYS A 211 12.74 -18.76 4.31
CA LYS A 211 13.36 -19.78 5.18
C LYS A 211 12.32 -20.74 5.76
N SER A 212 11.19 -20.23 6.24
CA SER A 212 10.10 -21.04 6.77
C SER A 212 9.58 -22.06 5.74
N ILE A 213 9.43 -21.66 4.47
CA ILE A 213 9.03 -22.57 3.38
C ILE A 213 10.11 -23.64 3.13
N LEU A 214 11.37 -23.24 3.14
CA LEU A 214 12.50 -24.16 2.93
C LEU A 214 12.56 -25.22 4.03
N ASP A 215 12.42 -24.80 5.29
CA ASP A 215 12.50 -25.68 6.46
C ASP A 215 11.26 -26.62 6.58
N SER A 216 10.06 -26.11 6.25
CA SER A 216 8.80 -26.86 6.39
C SER A 216 8.46 -27.78 5.20
N ARG A 217 8.91 -27.43 3.97
CA ARG A 217 8.47 -28.07 2.72
C ARG A 217 9.58 -28.65 1.87
N GLY A 218 10.81 -28.37 2.21
CA GLY A 218 11.99 -28.80 1.46
C GLY A 218 12.29 -27.96 0.22
N GLY A 219 13.47 -28.20 -0.35
CA GLY A 219 14.04 -27.38 -1.42
C GLY A 219 13.26 -27.39 -2.74
N MET A 220 12.53 -28.47 -3.06
CA MET A 220 11.79 -28.58 -4.31
C MET A 220 10.58 -27.62 -4.35
N VAL A 221 9.81 -27.52 -3.26
CA VAL A 221 8.68 -26.60 -3.16
C VAL A 221 9.17 -25.16 -3.13
N PHE A 222 10.25 -24.89 -2.41
CA PHE A 222 10.88 -23.55 -2.37
C PHE A 222 11.30 -23.10 -3.78
N THR A 223 11.97 -23.94 -4.57
CA THR A 223 12.35 -23.59 -5.95
C THR A 223 11.14 -23.35 -6.84
N MET A 224 10.07 -24.15 -6.72
CA MET A 224 8.83 -23.92 -7.46
C MET A 224 8.19 -22.57 -7.13
N VAL A 225 8.13 -22.20 -5.85
CA VAL A 225 7.60 -20.90 -5.39
C VAL A 225 8.46 -19.74 -5.91
N CYS A 226 9.78 -19.87 -5.88
CA CYS A 226 10.69 -18.85 -6.41
C CYS A 226 10.52 -18.66 -7.94
N VAL A 227 10.38 -19.75 -8.70
CA VAL A 227 10.14 -19.68 -10.15
C VAL A 227 8.78 -19.02 -10.43
N ALA A 228 7.72 -19.41 -9.72
CA ALA A 228 6.39 -18.82 -9.85
C ALA A 228 6.43 -17.30 -9.53
N ALA A 229 7.07 -16.90 -8.43
CA ALA A 229 7.25 -15.50 -8.07
C ALA A 229 7.99 -14.71 -9.16
N LEU A 230 9.05 -15.28 -9.73
CA LEU A 230 9.80 -14.65 -10.81
C LEU A 230 8.95 -14.45 -12.07
N VAL A 231 8.15 -15.43 -12.45
CA VAL A 231 7.22 -15.32 -13.58
C VAL A 231 6.20 -14.22 -13.34
N ILE A 232 5.62 -14.17 -12.13
CA ILE A 232 4.66 -13.10 -11.74
C ILE A 232 5.33 -11.74 -11.81
N ILE A 233 6.55 -11.58 -11.27
CA ILE A 233 7.30 -10.31 -11.31
C ILE A 233 7.52 -9.85 -12.74
N ILE A 234 7.94 -10.74 -13.65
CA ILE A 234 8.14 -10.42 -15.07
C ILE A 234 6.82 -9.95 -15.70
N GLY A 235 5.72 -10.66 -15.44
CA GLY A 235 4.40 -10.29 -15.93
C GLY A 235 3.95 -8.92 -15.42
N VAL A 236 4.14 -8.65 -14.13
CA VAL A 236 3.81 -7.35 -13.51
C VAL A 236 4.64 -6.23 -14.12
N VAL A 237 5.95 -6.39 -14.25
CA VAL A 237 6.84 -5.39 -14.86
C VAL A 237 6.42 -5.09 -16.30
N PHE A 238 6.06 -6.11 -17.08
CA PHE A 238 5.62 -5.95 -18.45
C PHE A 238 4.35 -5.09 -18.56
N VAL A 239 3.35 -5.36 -17.75
CA VAL A 239 2.08 -4.62 -17.77
C VAL A 239 2.22 -3.21 -17.19
N GLU A 240 2.99 -3.03 -16.09
CA GLU A 240 3.24 -1.73 -15.47
C GLU A 240 4.03 -0.76 -16.37
N GLN A 241 4.82 -1.28 -17.30
CA GLN A 241 5.50 -0.47 -18.31
C GLN A 241 4.63 -0.18 -19.53
N GLY A 242 3.51 -0.91 -19.69
CA GLY A 242 2.57 -0.73 -20.78
C GLY A 242 1.95 0.66 -20.77
N GLN A 243 2.07 1.39 -21.88
CA GLN A 243 1.48 2.73 -22.02
C GLN A 243 0.95 2.98 -23.43
N ARG A 244 -0.21 3.62 -23.52
CA ARG A 244 -0.73 4.14 -24.76
C ARG A 244 -0.24 5.57 -24.95
N ARG A 245 0.42 5.85 -26.05
CA ARG A 245 0.94 7.18 -26.39
C ARG A 245 -0.04 7.89 -27.31
N ILE A 246 -0.64 8.97 -26.81
CA ILE A 246 -1.55 9.83 -27.62
C ILE A 246 -0.71 10.97 -28.19
N PRO A 247 -0.62 11.14 -29.54
CA PRO A 247 0.14 12.22 -30.12
C PRO A 247 -0.52 13.56 -29.83
N VAL A 248 0.27 14.53 -29.38
CA VAL A 248 -0.14 15.92 -29.13
C VAL A 248 0.77 16.83 -29.97
N GLN A 249 0.14 17.71 -30.73
CA GLN A 249 0.86 18.71 -31.53
C GLN A 249 0.65 20.10 -30.94
N TYR A 250 1.70 20.88 -30.87
CA TYR A 250 1.63 22.28 -30.47
C TYR A 250 1.67 23.17 -31.69
N ALA A 251 0.80 24.19 -31.68
CA ALA A 251 0.73 25.15 -32.77
C ALA A 251 2.06 25.92 -32.93
N LYS A 252 2.51 26.08 -34.18
CA LYS A 252 3.68 26.90 -34.50
C LYS A 252 3.30 28.37 -34.30
N ARG A 253 4.08 29.13 -33.57
CA ARG A 253 3.92 30.58 -33.44
C ARG A 253 5.01 31.28 -34.22
N MET A 254 4.61 32.21 -35.10
CA MET A 254 5.55 33.13 -35.75
C MET A 254 5.75 34.34 -34.82
N VAL A 255 6.99 34.63 -34.45
CA VAL A 255 7.37 35.84 -33.73
C VAL A 255 8.39 36.55 -34.61
N GLY A 256 7.93 37.57 -35.34
CA GLY A 256 8.72 38.23 -36.37
C GLY A 256 9.02 37.34 -37.54
N ARG A 257 10.31 37.23 -37.94
CA ARG A 257 10.78 36.34 -39.01
C ARG A 257 11.16 34.91 -38.56
N ARG A 258 11.06 34.61 -37.27
CA ARG A 258 11.44 33.30 -36.73
C ARG A 258 10.20 32.50 -36.32
N MET A 259 10.16 31.24 -36.75
CA MET A 259 9.15 30.29 -36.33
C MET A 259 9.61 29.62 -35.00
N TYR A 260 8.78 29.74 -33.98
CA TYR A 260 8.95 29.06 -32.69
C TYR A 260 7.84 28.04 -32.48
N GLY A 261 8.20 26.87 -31.96
CA GLY A 261 7.24 25.81 -31.67
C GLY A 261 7.05 24.82 -32.82
N GLY A 262 6.05 23.99 -32.71
CA GLY A 262 5.76 22.91 -33.67
C GLY A 262 6.41 21.58 -33.30
N THR A 263 6.81 21.41 -32.02
CA THR A 263 7.22 20.12 -31.49
C THR A 263 6.01 19.23 -31.32
N SER A 264 6.09 18.02 -31.88
CA SER A 264 5.11 16.96 -31.56
C SER A 264 5.60 16.22 -30.33
N THR A 265 4.74 16.09 -29.34
CA THR A 265 4.96 15.28 -28.15
C THR A 265 3.85 14.24 -28.00
N TYR A 266 3.90 13.41 -27.01
CA TYR A 266 2.83 12.45 -26.74
C TYR A 266 2.43 12.48 -25.27
N LEU A 267 1.14 12.26 -25.03
CA LEU A 267 0.58 12.06 -23.70
C LEU A 267 0.60 10.56 -23.39
N PRO A 268 1.45 10.10 -22.45
CA PRO A 268 1.49 8.68 -22.09
C PRO A 268 0.35 8.37 -21.11
N LEU A 269 -0.54 7.45 -21.49
CA LEU A 269 -1.53 6.85 -20.59
C LEU A 269 -1.09 5.45 -20.21
N LYS A 270 -0.76 5.19 -18.97
CA LYS A 270 -0.40 3.85 -18.48
C LYS A 270 -1.60 2.91 -18.54
N VAL A 271 -1.38 1.62 -18.81
CA VAL A 271 -2.45 0.59 -18.75
C VAL A 271 -2.98 0.49 -17.31
N ASN A 272 -2.07 0.46 -16.35
CA ASN A 272 -2.41 0.60 -14.94
C ASN A 272 -2.18 2.05 -14.49
N GLN A 273 -3.21 2.91 -14.68
CA GLN A 273 -3.16 4.32 -14.26
C GLN A 273 -3.26 4.47 -12.74
N ALA A 274 -3.96 3.53 -12.10
CA ALA A 274 -4.21 3.56 -10.66
C ALA A 274 -3.02 3.04 -9.82
N GLY A 275 -2.05 2.35 -10.44
CA GLY A 275 -0.94 1.70 -9.74
C GLY A 275 -1.45 0.61 -8.78
N VAL A 276 -0.81 0.47 -7.64
CA VAL A 276 -1.15 -0.54 -6.61
C VAL A 276 -2.16 -0.04 -5.57
N ILE A 277 -2.52 1.23 -5.60
CA ILE A 277 -3.39 1.88 -4.60
C ILE A 277 -4.75 1.19 -4.45
N PRO A 278 -5.48 0.81 -5.52
CA PRO A 278 -6.77 0.12 -5.40
C PRO A 278 -6.71 -1.20 -4.64
N VAL A 279 -5.60 -1.92 -4.77
CA VAL A 279 -5.40 -3.21 -4.08
C VAL A 279 -5.22 -2.98 -2.58
N ILE A 280 -4.46 -1.95 -2.20
CA ILE A 280 -4.28 -1.53 -0.80
C ILE A 280 -5.63 -1.07 -0.21
N PHE A 281 -6.45 -0.37 -0.98
CA PHE A 281 -7.77 0.09 -0.56
C PHE A 281 -8.72 -1.09 -0.33
N ALA A 282 -8.77 -2.03 -1.25
CA ALA A 282 -9.61 -3.21 -1.13
C ALA A 282 -9.23 -4.05 0.10
N SER A 283 -7.93 -4.28 0.34
CA SER A 283 -7.46 -5.02 1.52
C SER A 283 -7.77 -4.28 2.83
N SER A 284 -7.59 -2.97 2.87
CA SER A 284 -7.92 -2.15 4.05
C SER A 284 -9.42 -2.17 4.36
N LEU A 285 -10.28 -2.13 3.33
CA LEU A 285 -11.74 -2.15 3.53
C LEU A 285 -12.22 -3.50 4.06
N ILE A 286 -11.67 -4.62 3.58
CA ILE A 286 -11.99 -5.96 4.08
C ILE A 286 -11.53 -6.14 5.53
N TYR A 287 -10.45 -5.45 5.92
CA TYR A 287 -9.94 -5.52 7.28
C TYR A 287 -10.84 -4.83 8.32
N ILE A 288 -11.59 -3.78 7.95
CA ILE A 288 -12.47 -3.03 8.87
C ILE A 288 -13.55 -3.92 9.52
N PRO A 289 -14.36 -4.70 8.79
CA PRO A 289 -15.35 -5.61 9.39
C PRO A 289 -14.72 -6.62 10.35
N HIS A 290 -13.53 -7.10 10.03
CA HIS A 290 -12.79 -8.00 10.91
C HIS A 290 -12.41 -7.34 12.24
N LEU A 291 -11.89 -6.09 12.21
CA LEU A 291 -11.61 -5.31 13.43
C LEU A 291 -12.87 -5.10 14.28
N ILE A 292 -13.99 -4.75 13.66
CA ILE A 292 -15.26 -4.53 14.36
C ILE A 292 -15.71 -5.83 15.04
N THR A 293 -15.61 -6.96 14.36
CA THR A 293 -15.95 -8.27 14.92
C THR A 293 -15.08 -8.60 16.14
N GLN A 294 -13.78 -8.34 16.06
CA GLN A 294 -12.86 -8.55 17.19
C GLN A 294 -13.21 -7.68 18.40
N LEU A 295 -13.53 -6.39 18.19
CA LEU A 295 -13.93 -5.50 19.27
C LEU A 295 -15.23 -5.95 19.96
N ILE A 296 -16.23 -6.40 19.18
CA ILE A 296 -17.50 -6.90 19.72
C ILE A 296 -17.28 -8.22 20.48
N SER A 297 -16.45 -9.11 19.96
CA SER A 297 -16.13 -10.39 20.58
C SER A 297 -15.38 -10.23 21.90
N SER A 298 -14.48 -9.26 22.00
CA SER A 298 -13.75 -8.95 23.24
C SER A 298 -14.64 -8.37 24.35
N GLY A 299 -15.81 -7.79 24.00
CA GLY A 299 -16.76 -7.21 24.98
C GLY A 299 -17.88 -8.14 25.42
N SER A 300 -18.08 -9.28 24.75
CA SER A 300 -19.20 -10.19 25.05
C SER A 300 -18.74 -11.38 25.89
N THR A 301 -18.99 -11.35 27.18
CA THR A 301 -18.80 -12.48 28.11
C THR A 301 -19.84 -13.60 27.91
N SER A 302 -20.85 -13.41 27.07
CA SER A 302 -21.88 -14.40 26.77
C SER A 302 -21.66 -15.00 25.38
N GLY A 303 -21.34 -16.27 25.36
CA GLY A 303 -20.96 -17.10 24.19
C GLY A 303 -22.01 -17.30 23.09
N GLY A 304 -22.69 -16.28 22.66
CA GLY A 304 -23.56 -16.28 21.49
C GLY A 304 -22.86 -15.66 20.28
N THR A 305 -22.44 -16.48 19.32
CA THR A 305 -21.98 -16.01 18.00
C THR A 305 -23.14 -15.32 17.29
N GLY A 306 -23.12 -13.99 17.23
CA GLY A 306 -24.12 -13.23 16.47
C GLY A 306 -24.03 -13.58 14.99
N TRP A 307 -25.15 -13.52 14.26
CA TRP A 307 -25.20 -13.78 12.81
C TRP A 307 -24.10 -12.98 12.03
N TRP A 308 -23.77 -11.78 12.48
CA TRP A 308 -22.72 -10.94 11.91
C TRP A 308 -21.32 -11.54 12.09
N GLN A 309 -21.00 -12.05 13.27
CA GLN A 309 -19.71 -12.69 13.56
C GLN A 309 -19.52 -13.94 12.72
N THR A 310 -20.57 -14.78 12.61
CA THR A 310 -20.56 -15.97 11.76
C THR A 310 -20.38 -15.59 10.29
N PHE A 311 -21.11 -14.57 9.82
CA PHE A 311 -21.00 -14.08 8.46
C PHE A 311 -19.59 -13.58 8.14
N VAL A 312 -19.00 -12.75 9.00
CA VAL A 312 -17.65 -12.23 8.80
C VAL A 312 -16.62 -13.34 8.89
N ALA A 313 -16.75 -14.28 9.83
CA ALA A 313 -15.82 -15.40 9.98
C ALA A 313 -15.84 -16.32 8.75
N GLU A 314 -17.01 -16.64 8.22
CA GLU A 314 -17.18 -17.61 7.12
C GLU A 314 -16.87 -17.00 5.75
N TYR A 315 -17.25 -15.71 5.52
CA TYR A 315 -17.20 -15.11 4.18
C TYR A 315 -16.12 -14.05 3.99
N LEU A 316 -15.65 -13.40 5.07
CA LEU A 316 -14.69 -12.28 4.98
C LEU A 316 -13.35 -12.57 5.64
N THR A 317 -13.24 -13.68 6.40
CA THR A 317 -12.02 -14.00 7.13
C THR A 317 -11.16 -15.02 6.40
N ASP A 318 -11.80 -15.97 5.69
CA ASP A 318 -11.08 -17.02 4.96
C ASP A 318 -10.71 -16.57 3.53
N PRO A 319 -9.41 -16.30 3.24
CA PRO A 319 -8.96 -15.90 1.91
C PRO A 319 -9.15 -16.95 0.82
N SER A 320 -9.36 -18.23 1.20
CA SER A 320 -9.60 -19.32 0.27
C SER A 320 -11.07 -19.46 -0.12
N SER A 321 -11.99 -18.78 0.57
CA SER A 321 -13.40 -18.85 0.24
C SER A 321 -13.69 -18.19 -1.12
N PRO A 322 -14.51 -18.80 -1.99
CA PRO A 322 -14.84 -18.23 -3.29
C PRO A 322 -15.59 -16.90 -3.17
N VAL A 323 -16.32 -16.70 -2.08
CA VAL A 323 -17.05 -15.47 -1.78
C VAL A 323 -16.07 -14.34 -1.44
N TYR A 324 -15.06 -14.61 -0.60
CA TYR A 324 -13.99 -13.66 -0.32
C TYR A 324 -13.29 -13.21 -1.61
N ILE A 325 -12.91 -14.17 -2.45
CA ILE A 325 -12.24 -13.94 -3.72
C ILE A 325 -13.10 -13.03 -4.63
N ALA A 326 -14.41 -13.33 -4.75
CA ALA A 326 -15.32 -12.55 -5.57
C ALA A 326 -15.50 -11.11 -5.05
N ILE A 327 -15.66 -10.94 -3.73
CA ILE A 327 -15.78 -9.62 -3.09
C ILE A 327 -14.48 -8.82 -3.27
N TYR A 328 -13.34 -9.44 -3.00
CA TYR A 328 -12.04 -8.80 -3.10
C TYR A 328 -11.74 -8.35 -4.55
N PHE A 329 -12.00 -9.23 -5.52
CA PHE A 329 -11.86 -8.91 -6.95
C PHE A 329 -12.79 -7.76 -7.36
N GLY A 330 -14.06 -7.79 -6.95
CA GLY A 330 -15.03 -6.73 -7.22
C GLY A 330 -14.62 -5.39 -6.61
N LEU A 331 -14.12 -5.39 -5.38
CA LEU A 331 -13.60 -4.18 -4.71
C LEU A 331 -12.38 -3.60 -5.44
N ILE A 332 -11.45 -4.44 -5.90
CA ILE A 332 -10.29 -3.97 -6.68
C ILE A 332 -10.74 -3.28 -7.96
N ILE A 333 -11.69 -3.85 -8.71
CA ILE A 333 -12.23 -3.24 -9.92
C ILE A 333 -12.90 -1.91 -9.57
N PHE A 334 -13.76 -1.88 -8.57
CA PHE A 334 -14.46 -0.69 -8.13
C PHE A 334 -13.48 0.43 -7.76
N PHE A 335 -12.51 0.15 -6.90
CA PHE A 335 -11.52 1.14 -6.49
C PHE A 335 -10.58 1.57 -7.62
N THR A 336 -10.31 0.71 -8.59
CA THR A 336 -9.51 1.09 -9.76
C THR A 336 -10.23 2.17 -10.58
N TYR A 337 -11.50 1.95 -10.93
CA TYR A 337 -12.28 2.95 -11.64
C TYR A 337 -12.47 4.23 -10.83
N PHE A 338 -12.76 4.09 -9.55
CA PHE A 338 -12.92 5.20 -8.64
C PHE A 338 -11.64 6.05 -8.55
N TYR A 339 -10.50 5.42 -8.32
CA TYR A 339 -9.22 6.12 -8.20
C TYR A 339 -8.79 6.80 -9.49
N VAL A 340 -8.96 6.13 -10.63
CA VAL A 340 -8.65 6.73 -11.94
C VAL A 340 -9.52 7.95 -12.20
N SER A 341 -10.81 7.92 -11.86
CA SER A 341 -11.71 9.07 -12.03
C SER A 341 -11.34 10.30 -11.21
N ILE A 342 -10.73 10.09 -10.03
CA ILE A 342 -10.29 11.17 -9.15
C ILE A 342 -8.93 11.73 -9.56
N THR A 343 -8.01 10.84 -9.96
CA THR A 343 -6.61 11.20 -10.22
C THR A 343 -6.45 11.85 -11.59
N PHE A 344 -7.20 11.39 -12.56
CA PHE A 344 -7.15 11.91 -13.92
C PHE A 344 -8.49 12.55 -14.29
N ASN A 345 -8.55 13.89 -14.24
CA ASN A 345 -9.69 14.65 -14.73
C ASN A 345 -9.48 14.99 -16.21
N PRO A 346 -10.23 14.39 -17.15
CA PRO A 346 -10.09 14.65 -18.58
C PRO A 346 -10.38 16.10 -18.96
N ASP A 347 -11.31 16.74 -18.27
CA ASP A 347 -11.73 18.13 -18.57
C ASP A 347 -10.59 19.10 -18.22
N ASP A 348 -9.99 18.98 -17.04
CA ASP A 348 -8.86 19.82 -16.63
C ASP A 348 -7.66 19.64 -17.57
N ARG A 349 -7.38 18.40 -17.99
CA ARG A 349 -6.28 18.10 -18.93
C ARG A 349 -6.52 18.67 -20.32
N ALA A 350 -7.76 18.60 -20.81
CA ALA A 350 -8.13 19.19 -22.10
C ALA A 350 -8.00 20.72 -22.08
N ASP A 351 -8.40 21.36 -20.97
CA ASP A 351 -8.26 22.80 -20.77
C ASP A 351 -6.81 23.24 -20.63
N GLU A 352 -5.97 22.50 -19.91
CA GLU A 352 -4.52 22.72 -19.86
C GLU A 352 -3.91 22.64 -21.27
N MET A 353 -4.22 21.60 -22.04
CA MET A 353 -3.74 21.45 -23.42
C MET A 353 -4.17 22.65 -24.28
N LYS A 354 -5.41 23.08 -24.16
CA LYS A 354 -5.93 24.24 -24.89
C LYS A 354 -5.20 25.54 -24.52
N LYS A 355 -4.93 25.76 -23.21
CA LYS A 355 -4.16 26.94 -22.73
C LYS A 355 -2.75 26.99 -23.30
N TYR A 356 -2.08 25.85 -23.45
CA TYR A 356 -0.73 25.77 -24.01
C TYR A 356 -0.71 25.65 -25.55
N GLY A 357 -1.87 25.74 -26.22
CA GLY A 357 -1.96 25.62 -27.68
C GLY A 357 -1.70 24.22 -28.22
N GLY A 358 -1.81 23.20 -27.36
CA GLY A 358 -1.73 21.79 -27.76
C GLY A 358 -3.06 21.26 -28.26
N PHE A 359 -3.03 20.39 -29.26
CA PHE A 359 -4.20 19.71 -29.79
C PHE A 359 -3.86 18.28 -30.21
N ILE A 360 -4.85 17.42 -30.20
CA ILE A 360 -4.73 16.05 -30.73
C ILE A 360 -5.09 16.09 -32.22
N PRO A 361 -4.25 15.55 -33.11
CA PRO A 361 -4.55 15.54 -34.54
C PRO A 361 -5.91 14.92 -34.84
N GLY A 362 -6.75 15.66 -35.59
CA GLY A 362 -8.11 15.24 -35.94
C GLY A 362 -9.20 15.54 -34.91
N ILE A 363 -8.85 16.08 -33.71
CA ILE A 363 -9.83 16.39 -32.67
C ILE A 363 -9.76 17.88 -32.32
N ARG A 364 -10.89 18.55 -32.23
CA ARG A 364 -10.96 19.96 -31.84
C ARG A 364 -10.56 20.14 -30.37
N PRO A 365 -9.72 21.16 -30.03
CA PRO A 365 -9.34 21.43 -28.66
C PRO A 365 -10.56 21.84 -27.81
N GLY A 366 -10.53 21.44 -26.52
CA GLY A 366 -11.59 21.67 -25.54
C GLY A 366 -12.43 20.43 -25.27
N LYS A 367 -13.76 20.58 -25.16
CA LYS A 367 -14.69 19.51 -24.79
C LYS A 367 -14.56 18.22 -25.62
N PRO A 368 -14.44 18.26 -26.98
CA PRO A 368 -14.22 17.03 -27.76
C PRO A 368 -12.92 16.28 -27.39
N THR A 369 -11.88 17.03 -27.01
CA THR A 369 -10.63 16.43 -26.51
C THR A 369 -10.84 15.73 -25.15
N ALA A 370 -11.62 16.35 -24.25
CA ALA A 370 -11.96 15.75 -22.96
C ALA A 370 -12.79 14.45 -23.15
N ASP A 371 -13.77 14.46 -24.04
CA ASP A 371 -14.61 13.29 -24.34
C ASP A 371 -13.79 12.15 -24.94
N TYR A 372 -12.86 12.46 -25.84
CA TYR A 372 -11.93 11.47 -26.37
C TYR A 372 -11.01 10.88 -25.30
N LEU A 373 -10.44 11.70 -24.43
CA LEU A 373 -9.59 11.24 -23.33
C LEU A 373 -10.42 10.37 -22.36
N ARG A 374 -11.63 10.75 -22.03
CA ARG A 374 -12.56 9.96 -21.20
C ARG A 374 -12.85 8.59 -21.80
N PHE A 375 -13.14 8.55 -23.11
CA PHE A 375 -13.36 7.30 -23.84
C PHE A 375 -12.13 6.38 -23.81
N VAL A 376 -10.94 6.91 -24.12
CA VAL A 376 -9.69 6.14 -24.10
C VAL A 376 -9.39 5.63 -22.71
N LEU A 377 -9.53 6.48 -21.69
CA LEU A 377 -9.27 6.14 -20.30
C LEU A 377 -10.17 4.99 -19.83
N SER A 378 -11.48 5.08 -20.05
CA SER A 378 -12.43 4.03 -19.69
C SER A 378 -12.08 2.68 -20.32
N ARG A 379 -11.63 2.69 -21.59
CA ARG A 379 -11.22 1.46 -22.30
C ARG A 379 -9.91 0.87 -21.81
N ILE A 380 -8.96 1.70 -21.34
CA ILE A 380 -7.67 1.23 -20.81
C ILE A 380 -7.82 0.78 -19.35
N THR A 381 -8.67 1.44 -18.58
CA THR A 381 -8.89 1.09 -17.16
C THR A 381 -9.47 -0.31 -16.98
N LEU A 382 -10.33 -0.78 -17.88
CA LEU A 382 -10.95 -2.10 -17.80
C LEU A 382 -9.90 -3.24 -17.80
N PRO A 383 -9.01 -3.40 -18.79
CA PRO A 383 -7.99 -4.42 -18.76
C PRO A 383 -7.00 -4.22 -17.60
N GLY A 384 -6.71 -2.97 -17.22
CA GLY A 384 -5.87 -2.66 -16.06
C GLY A 384 -6.48 -3.14 -14.74
N SER A 385 -7.79 -2.94 -14.53
CA SER A 385 -8.49 -3.39 -13.32
C SER A 385 -8.60 -4.91 -13.22
N ILE A 386 -8.88 -5.59 -14.35
CA ILE A 386 -8.90 -7.06 -14.42
C ILE A 386 -7.52 -7.63 -14.11
N TYR A 387 -6.48 -7.05 -14.70
CA TYR A 387 -5.09 -7.44 -14.43
C TYR A 387 -4.74 -7.34 -12.94
N LEU A 388 -5.05 -6.19 -12.30
CA LEU A 388 -4.80 -6.01 -10.86
C LEU A 388 -5.57 -7.04 -10.03
N GLY A 389 -6.84 -7.27 -10.34
CA GLY A 389 -7.68 -8.24 -9.65
C GLY A 389 -7.16 -9.66 -9.79
N VAL A 390 -6.79 -10.07 -11.00
CA VAL A 390 -6.24 -11.42 -11.26
C VAL A 390 -4.95 -11.64 -10.48
N ILE A 391 -3.98 -10.71 -10.53
CA ILE A 391 -2.72 -10.89 -9.82
C ILE A 391 -2.92 -10.86 -8.30
N ALA A 392 -3.81 -10.02 -7.78
CA ALA A 392 -4.08 -9.98 -6.35
C ALA A 392 -4.72 -11.27 -5.82
N VAL A 393 -5.56 -11.91 -6.62
CA VAL A 393 -6.31 -13.12 -6.26
C VAL A 393 -5.54 -14.41 -6.61
N LEU A 394 -4.63 -14.36 -7.57
CA LEU A 394 -3.90 -15.52 -8.10
C LEU A 394 -3.27 -16.42 -7.01
N PRO A 395 -2.57 -15.89 -5.98
CA PRO A 395 -2.04 -16.72 -4.91
C PRO A 395 -3.11 -17.46 -4.11
N ASN A 396 -4.25 -16.81 -3.85
CA ASN A 396 -5.36 -17.41 -3.12
C ASN A 396 -5.97 -18.59 -3.91
N MET A 397 -6.00 -18.49 -5.25
CA MET A 397 -6.45 -19.58 -6.12
C MET A 397 -5.46 -20.75 -6.11
N PHE A 398 -4.16 -20.51 -6.06
CA PHE A 398 -3.15 -21.59 -5.95
C PHE A 398 -3.27 -22.34 -4.63
N LEU A 399 -3.64 -21.68 -3.54
CA LEU A 399 -3.89 -22.31 -2.25
C LEU A 399 -5.06 -23.31 -2.32
N GLN A 400 -6.09 -23.00 -3.11
CA GLN A 400 -7.28 -23.83 -3.28
C GLN A 400 -7.02 -25.11 -4.11
N ILE A 401 -6.22 -24.98 -5.18
CA ILE A 401 -5.95 -26.08 -6.12
C ILE A 401 -4.99 -27.12 -5.51
N GLY A 402 -4.14 -26.71 -4.57
CA GLY A 402 -3.10 -27.55 -4.02
C GLY A 402 -3.56 -28.64 -3.04
N ASN A 403 -4.81 -28.69 -2.59
CA ASN A 403 -5.41 -29.61 -1.58
C ASN A 403 -4.47 -30.04 -0.42
N THR A 404 -3.38 -29.32 -0.28
CA THR A 404 -2.38 -29.46 0.77
C THR A 404 -2.61 -28.28 1.70
N GLY A 405 -3.32 -28.50 2.80
CA GLY A 405 -3.59 -27.52 3.87
C GLY A 405 -2.35 -26.84 4.47
N ALA A 406 -1.37 -26.66 3.66
CA ALA A 406 -0.02 -26.41 4.05
C ALA A 406 0.68 -25.25 3.32
N VAL A 407 0.06 -24.57 2.36
CA VAL A 407 0.60 -23.37 1.72
C VAL A 407 -0.19 -22.15 2.21
N GLN A 408 -0.49 -22.13 3.50
CA GLN A 408 -1.30 -21.08 4.11
C GLN A 408 -0.56 -19.72 4.20
N ASN A 409 0.76 -19.73 4.10
CA ASN A 409 1.58 -18.54 4.16
C ASN A 409 2.47 -18.45 2.91
N LEU A 410 1.89 -18.02 1.78
CA LEU A 410 2.73 -17.60 0.65
C LEU A 410 3.17 -16.15 0.88
N PRO A 411 4.45 -15.90 1.22
CA PRO A 411 5.02 -14.57 1.40
C PRO A 411 4.99 -13.74 0.12
N PHE A 412 4.87 -14.43 -0.99
CA PHE A 412 4.73 -13.86 -2.32
C PHE A 412 3.25 -13.70 -2.71
N GLY A 413 2.39 -13.30 -1.78
CA GLY A 413 1.01 -12.92 -2.10
C GLY A 413 0.99 -11.93 -3.26
N GLY A 414 0.03 -12.07 -4.19
CA GLY A 414 -0.04 -11.19 -5.37
C GLY A 414 -0.03 -9.71 -5.03
N THR A 415 -0.61 -9.34 -3.89
CA THR A 415 -0.59 -7.97 -3.36
C THR A 415 0.82 -7.52 -2.98
N ALA A 416 1.59 -8.36 -2.31
CA ALA A 416 2.97 -8.06 -1.90
C ALA A 416 3.87 -7.86 -3.13
N VAL A 417 3.77 -8.75 -4.12
CA VAL A 417 4.54 -8.65 -5.38
C VAL A 417 4.14 -7.40 -6.16
N LEU A 418 2.82 -7.12 -6.28
CA LEU A 418 2.34 -5.91 -6.95
C LEU A 418 2.87 -4.64 -6.29
N ILE A 419 2.80 -4.55 -4.96
CA ILE A 419 3.29 -3.39 -4.21
C ILE A 419 4.80 -3.25 -4.39
N MET A 420 5.54 -4.35 -4.24
CA MET A 420 6.99 -4.34 -4.35
C MET A 420 7.46 -3.89 -5.74
N VAL A 421 6.90 -4.47 -6.79
CA VAL A 421 7.27 -4.13 -8.17
C VAL A 421 6.77 -2.74 -8.56
N GLY A 422 5.52 -2.40 -8.23
CA GLY A 422 4.93 -1.10 -8.56
C GLY A 422 5.66 0.06 -7.91
N VAL A 423 5.91 -0.01 -6.60
CA VAL A 423 6.63 1.02 -5.85
C VAL A 423 8.09 1.10 -6.31
N GLY A 424 8.73 -0.05 -6.54
CA GLY A 424 10.10 -0.08 -7.07
C GLY A 424 10.22 0.61 -8.42
N LEU A 425 9.34 0.30 -9.37
CA LEU A 425 9.31 0.92 -10.70
C LEU A 425 9.01 2.43 -10.64
N ASP A 426 8.04 2.84 -9.83
CA ASP A 426 7.71 4.27 -9.69
C ASP A 426 8.87 5.05 -9.05
N THR A 427 9.55 4.47 -8.07
CA THR A 427 10.73 5.09 -7.45
C THR A 427 11.87 5.25 -8.46
N VAL A 428 12.15 4.20 -9.25
CA VAL A 428 13.19 4.25 -10.29
C VAL A 428 12.85 5.30 -11.36
N LYS A 429 11.60 5.37 -11.83
CA LYS A 429 11.16 6.40 -12.79
C LYS A 429 11.29 7.82 -12.23
N GLN A 430 11.03 8.03 -10.96
CA GLN A 430 11.23 9.33 -10.32
C GLN A 430 12.72 9.71 -10.23
N ILE A 431 13.59 8.75 -9.91
CA ILE A 431 15.05 8.95 -9.95
C ILE A 431 15.51 9.33 -11.36
N GLU A 432 15.07 8.60 -12.38
CA GLU A 432 15.40 8.88 -13.77
C GLU A 432 14.91 10.27 -14.21
N SER A 433 13.69 10.65 -13.83
CA SER A 433 13.14 11.97 -14.12
C SER A 433 13.96 13.11 -13.50
N GLN A 434 14.37 12.96 -12.24
CA GLN A 434 15.20 13.94 -11.55
C GLN A 434 16.62 14.03 -12.16
N LEU A 435 17.17 12.91 -12.63
CA LEU A 435 18.45 12.90 -13.36
C LEU A 435 18.36 13.61 -14.72
N MET A 436 17.29 13.37 -15.48
CA MET A 436 17.10 14.01 -16.78
C MET A 436 16.94 15.52 -16.65
N GLN A 437 16.18 16.00 -15.66
CA GLN A 437 16.04 17.45 -15.43
C GLN A 437 17.38 18.15 -15.19
N ARG A 438 18.32 17.51 -14.51
CA ARG A 438 19.65 18.09 -14.25
C ARG A 438 20.60 18.03 -15.45
N ASN A 439 20.51 17.01 -16.28
CA ASN A 439 21.32 16.95 -17.49
C ASN A 439 20.98 18.09 -18.46
N TYR A 440 19.73 18.59 -18.44
CA TYR A 440 19.33 19.77 -19.21
C TYR A 440 19.91 21.09 -18.64
N GLU A 441 20.03 21.24 -17.33
CA GLU A 441 20.67 22.43 -16.72
C GLU A 441 22.17 22.50 -17.01
N GLY A 442 22.84 21.36 -17.22
CA GLY A 442 24.25 21.32 -17.60
C GLY A 442 24.55 21.78 -19.03
N PHE A 443 23.53 21.78 -19.90
CA PHE A 443 23.65 22.27 -21.28
C PHE A 443 23.44 23.79 -21.42
N LEU A 444 22.96 24.45 -20.38
CA LEU A 444 22.67 25.90 -20.33
C LEU A 444 23.78 26.70 -19.62
N LYS A 445 24.81 26.04 -19.12
CA LYS A 445 26.08 26.63 -18.69
C LYS A 445 27.15 26.34 -19.74
#